data_bf2e14d28d042ce578c2dd53b32eeb0d
#
_entry.id   bf2e14d28d042ce578c2dd53b32eeb0d
#
_cell.length_a   1.000
_cell.length_b   1.000
_cell.length_c   1.000
_cell.angle_alpha   90.00
_cell.angle_beta   90.00
_cell.angle_gamma   90.00
#
_symmetry.space_group_name_H-M   'P 1'
#
loop_
_entity.id
_entity.type
_entity.pdbx_description
1 polymer ?
#
loop_
_entity_poly.entity_id
_entity_poly.type
_entity_poly.pdbx_seq_one_letter_code
_entity_poly.pdbx_strand_id
1 'polypeptide(L)'
;MAKSTIGDITSRIRSQVKAVKQDSMLTDRLIYSIILKHSKWLMKREDSKNRLMSFSGVMQTMDFVELIEIDKVEACCTGLKSDCKIKRTKDKMPIFLQGYYGPLIRTISSIDGSEELQPTLPSVYLGLSKSKNFRFNKAKYYWYLDDYLYFPNLEWDAIRIEGIFEEDISMYTCAPDSCIQKIDLLFNVPDYLFGELEAAVLKDIIAMYQIPSDASPDKQ
;
A
#
# COMPACT_ATOMS: atom_id res chain seq x y z
N MET A 1 20.05 -9.06 3.34
CA MET A 1 19.40 -9.36 4.64
C MET A 1 18.21 -10.26 4.36
N ALA A 2 18.02 -11.32 5.13
CA ALA A 2 16.86 -12.20 4.94
C ALA A 2 15.61 -11.46 5.41
N LYS A 3 14.65 -11.24 4.51
CA LYS A 3 13.35 -10.67 4.87
C LYS A 3 12.57 -11.76 5.62
N SER A 4 12.00 -11.42 6.79
CA SER A 4 11.13 -12.32 7.54
C SER A 4 9.79 -12.47 6.82
N THR A 5 9.23 -13.67 6.81
CA THR A 5 7.87 -13.90 6.32
C THR A 5 6.85 -13.55 7.40
N ILE A 6 5.61 -13.32 6.99
CA ILE A 6 4.51 -13.11 7.94
C ILE A 6 4.35 -14.34 8.85
N GLY A 7 4.56 -15.55 8.31
CA GLY A 7 4.53 -16.79 9.05
C GLY A 7 5.57 -16.87 10.17
N ASP A 8 6.81 -16.41 9.90
CA ASP A 8 7.87 -16.39 10.90
C ASP A 8 7.52 -15.48 12.08
N ILE A 9 7.01 -14.27 11.79
CA ILE A 9 6.60 -13.31 12.82
C ILE A 9 5.43 -13.87 13.64
N THR A 10 4.42 -14.43 12.95
CA THR A 10 3.26 -15.04 13.62
C THR A 10 3.67 -16.18 14.54
N SER A 11 4.60 -17.05 14.10
CA SER A 11 5.12 -18.16 14.89
C SER A 11 5.89 -17.69 16.13
N ARG A 12 6.70 -16.64 16.01
CA ARG A 12 7.43 -16.04 17.14
C ARG A 12 6.48 -15.45 18.16
N ILE A 13 5.50 -14.67 17.71
CA ILE A 13 4.49 -14.08 18.60
C ILE A 13 3.69 -15.19 19.31
N ARG A 14 3.26 -16.23 18.58
CA ARG A 14 2.52 -17.34 19.15
C ARG A 14 3.33 -18.08 20.21
N SER A 15 4.62 -18.34 19.97
CA SER A 15 5.48 -19.02 20.95
C SER A 15 5.65 -18.19 22.24
N GLN A 16 5.77 -16.87 22.11
CA GLN A 16 5.87 -15.96 23.26
C GLN A 16 4.55 -15.90 24.05
N VAL A 17 3.41 -15.85 23.36
CA VAL A 17 2.10 -15.85 24.05
C VAL A 17 1.84 -17.18 24.74
N LYS A 18 2.16 -18.32 24.12
CA LYS A 18 2.05 -19.64 24.75
C LYS A 18 2.92 -19.77 26.00
N ALA A 19 4.09 -19.14 26.02
CA ALA A 19 4.94 -19.11 27.22
C ALA A 19 4.29 -18.35 28.39
N VAL A 20 3.42 -17.37 28.09
CA VAL A 20 2.71 -16.58 29.12
C VAL A 20 1.38 -17.23 29.51
N LYS A 21 0.66 -17.83 28.56
CA LYS A 21 -0.65 -18.44 28.80
C LYS A 21 -0.83 -19.66 27.88
N GLN A 22 -0.78 -20.86 28.48
CA GLN A 22 -0.83 -22.13 27.73
C GLN A 22 -2.17 -22.38 27.02
N ASP A 23 -3.28 -21.88 27.55
CA ASP A 23 -4.65 -22.13 27.06
C ASP A 23 -5.18 -21.04 26.12
N SER A 24 -4.32 -20.19 25.59
CA SER A 24 -4.79 -19.11 24.71
C SER A 24 -5.23 -19.66 23.34
N MET A 25 -6.54 -19.55 23.04
CA MET A 25 -7.10 -19.85 21.72
C MET A 25 -6.82 -18.70 20.74
N LEU A 26 -5.55 -18.46 20.44
CA LEU A 26 -5.13 -17.48 19.44
C LEU A 26 -5.17 -18.10 18.05
N THR A 27 -6.07 -17.59 17.21
CA THR A 27 -6.09 -17.94 15.80
C THR A 27 -5.02 -17.14 15.03
N ASP A 28 -4.39 -17.76 14.04
CA ASP A 28 -3.42 -17.07 13.16
C ASP A 28 -4.03 -15.84 12.49
N ARG A 29 -5.31 -15.91 12.14
CA ARG A 29 -6.06 -14.81 11.56
C ARG A 29 -6.12 -13.58 12.49
N LEU A 30 -6.29 -13.79 13.78
CA LEU A 30 -6.31 -12.70 14.75
C LEU A 30 -4.91 -12.07 14.89
N ILE A 31 -3.88 -12.92 15.07
CA ILE A 31 -2.50 -12.44 15.15
C ILE A 31 -2.15 -11.64 13.90
N TYR A 32 -2.46 -12.16 12.71
CA TYR A 32 -2.22 -11.50 11.43
C TYR A 32 -2.90 -10.13 11.35
N SER A 33 -4.17 -10.02 11.76
CA SER A 33 -4.89 -8.74 11.74
C SER A 33 -4.26 -7.69 12.64
N ILE A 34 -3.76 -8.11 13.83
CA ILE A 34 -3.08 -7.22 14.77
C ILE A 34 -1.72 -6.79 14.21
N ILE A 35 -0.96 -7.72 13.63
CA ILE A 35 0.32 -7.41 12.95
C ILE A 35 0.09 -6.37 11.87
N LEU A 36 -0.88 -6.55 10.97
CA LEU A 36 -1.19 -5.58 9.92
C LEU A 36 -1.59 -4.22 10.46
N LYS A 37 -2.40 -4.18 11.52
CA LYS A 37 -2.79 -2.92 12.18
C LYS A 37 -1.57 -2.14 12.66
N HIS A 38 -0.68 -2.80 13.41
CA HIS A 38 0.51 -2.15 13.97
C HIS A 38 1.55 -1.81 12.91
N SER A 39 1.75 -2.67 11.90
CA SER A 39 2.67 -2.38 10.80
C SER A 39 2.28 -1.12 10.03
N LYS A 40 0.99 -0.99 9.66
CA LYS A 40 0.47 0.22 9.01
C LYS A 40 0.68 1.47 9.87
N TRP A 41 0.44 1.36 11.17
CA TRP A 41 0.65 2.49 12.08
C TRP A 41 2.12 2.88 12.18
N LEU A 42 3.02 1.92 12.35
CA LEU A 42 4.47 2.16 12.40
C LEU A 42 4.99 2.78 11.11
N MET A 43 4.58 2.24 9.96
CA MET A 43 4.99 2.77 8.66
C MET A 43 4.49 4.21 8.45
N LYS A 44 3.23 4.52 8.81
CA LYS A 44 2.72 5.91 8.77
C LYS A 44 3.49 6.85 9.69
N ARG A 45 3.91 6.37 10.85
CA ARG A 45 4.75 7.16 11.77
C ARG A 45 6.13 7.44 11.18
N GLU A 46 6.75 6.48 10.52
CA GLU A 46 8.04 6.68 9.86
C GLU A 46 7.92 7.57 8.61
N ASP A 47 6.82 7.47 7.88
CA ASP A 47 6.51 8.37 6.77
C ASP A 47 6.41 9.83 7.24
N SER A 48 5.72 10.09 8.36
CA SER A 48 5.62 11.44 8.94
C SER A 48 6.97 12.05 9.33
N LYS A 49 8.00 11.21 9.51
CA LYS A 49 9.39 11.63 9.75
C LYS A 49 10.23 11.74 8.47
N ASN A 50 9.61 11.60 7.29
CA ASN A 50 10.25 11.56 5.97
C ASN A 50 11.35 10.49 5.83
N ARG A 51 11.27 9.40 6.59
CA ARG A 51 12.28 8.33 6.58
C ARG A 51 11.92 7.21 5.63
N LEU A 52 10.62 6.94 5.44
CA LEU A 52 10.16 5.75 4.74
C LEU A 52 10.58 5.74 3.26
N MET A 53 10.46 6.89 2.59
CA MET A 53 10.80 7.04 1.16
C MET A 53 12.30 6.88 0.85
N SER A 54 13.16 6.99 1.85
CA SER A 54 14.61 6.76 1.69
C SER A 54 15.02 5.29 1.78
N PHE A 55 14.13 4.40 2.24
CA PHE A 55 14.41 2.96 2.36
C PHE A 55 14.03 2.21 1.09
N SER A 56 15.02 1.94 0.24
CA SER A 56 14.81 1.14 -0.98
C SER A 56 14.31 -0.28 -0.71
N GLY A 57 14.61 -0.84 0.46
CA GLY A 57 14.21 -2.20 0.83
C GLY A 57 12.71 -2.40 1.07
N VAL A 58 11.96 -1.31 1.27
CA VAL A 58 10.50 -1.33 1.49
C VAL A 58 9.74 -1.04 0.18
N MET A 59 10.43 -0.41 -0.77
CA MET A 59 9.85 -0.12 -2.07
C MET A 59 9.64 -1.39 -2.88
N GLN A 60 8.48 -1.49 -3.47
CA GLN A 60 8.12 -2.56 -4.40
C GLN A 60 7.85 -1.96 -5.77
N THR A 61 8.25 -2.68 -6.81
CA THR A 61 8.12 -2.22 -8.18
C THR A 61 7.19 -3.14 -8.95
N MET A 62 6.23 -2.56 -9.64
CA MET A 62 5.46 -3.22 -10.68
C MET A 62 6.03 -2.77 -12.02
N ASP A 63 6.82 -3.63 -12.67
CA ASP A 63 7.58 -3.27 -13.87
C ASP A 63 6.69 -3.12 -15.11
N PHE A 64 5.52 -3.76 -15.12
CA PHE A 64 4.61 -3.73 -16.26
C PHE A 64 3.16 -3.65 -15.79
N VAL A 65 2.54 -2.50 -15.99
CA VAL A 65 1.11 -2.28 -15.72
C VAL A 65 0.44 -1.82 -17.01
N GLU A 66 -0.42 -2.67 -17.55
CA GLU A 66 -1.13 -2.42 -18.81
C GLU A 66 -2.16 -1.29 -18.66
N LEU A 67 -2.26 -0.45 -19.67
CA LEU A 67 -3.21 0.66 -19.73
C LEU A 67 -4.28 0.40 -20.80
N ILE A 68 -5.50 0.81 -20.51
CA ILE A 68 -6.61 0.79 -21.45
C ILE A 68 -7.17 2.19 -21.67
N GLU A 69 -7.63 2.47 -22.87
CA GLU A 69 -8.35 3.71 -23.19
C GLU A 69 -9.79 3.62 -22.66
N ILE A 70 -10.28 4.68 -22.03
CA ILE A 70 -11.59 4.75 -21.43
C ILE A 70 -12.33 6.02 -21.85
N ASP A 71 -13.65 5.99 -21.71
CA ASP A 71 -14.51 7.15 -21.94
C ASP A 71 -14.34 8.20 -20.82
N LYS A 72 -14.45 9.49 -21.19
CA LYS A 72 -14.35 10.62 -20.25
C LYS A 72 -15.40 10.58 -19.15
N VAL A 73 -16.55 10.00 -19.41
CA VAL A 73 -17.63 9.86 -18.43
C VAL A 73 -17.16 8.93 -17.30
N GLU A 74 -16.52 7.82 -17.63
CA GLU A 74 -15.98 6.87 -16.66
C GLU A 74 -14.88 7.50 -15.80
N ALA A 75 -14.07 8.39 -16.39
CA ALA A 75 -13.00 9.09 -15.67
C ALA A 75 -13.49 10.26 -14.79
N CYS A 76 -14.80 10.50 -14.69
CA CYS A 76 -15.38 11.69 -14.03
C CYS A 76 -14.83 13.04 -14.55
N CYS A 77 -14.37 13.06 -15.80
CA CYS A 77 -13.66 14.20 -16.39
C CYS A 77 -14.41 14.79 -17.62
N THR A 78 -15.72 14.89 -17.55
CA THR A 78 -16.57 15.40 -18.64
C THR A 78 -16.23 16.82 -19.10
N GLY A 79 -15.56 17.61 -18.25
CA GLY A 79 -15.12 18.96 -18.57
C GLY A 79 -13.83 19.08 -19.38
N LEU A 80 -13.18 17.96 -19.73
CA LEU A 80 -11.99 17.95 -20.58
C LEU A 80 -12.37 18.22 -22.04
N LYS A 81 -11.44 18.82 -22.81
CA LYS A 81 -11.61 19.06 -24.23
C LYS A 81 -11.90 17.75 -24.98
N SER A 82 -12.60 17.85 -26.11
CA SER A 82 -13.08 16.68 -26.89
C SER A 82 -11.95 15.74 -27.34
N ASP A 83 -10.78 16.29 -27.61
CA ASP A 83 -9.58 15.61 -28.11
C ASP A 83 -8.71 14.98 -26.99
N CYS A 84 -9.01 15.23 -25.72
CA CYS A 84 -8.27 14.61 -24.62
C CYS A 84 -8.66 13.13 -24.52
N LYS A 85 -7.69 12.25 -24.75
CA LYS A 85 -7.82 10.82 -24.49
C LYS A 85 -7.42 10.54 -23.06
N ILE A 86 -8.15 9.67 -22.39
CA ILE A 86 -7.83 9.24 -21.02
C ILE A 86 -7.57 7.75 -21.07
N LYS A 87 -6.43 7.34 -20.52
CA LYS A 87 -6.13 5.94 -20.22
C LYS A 87 -6.24 5.69 -18.72
N ARG A 88 -6.52 4.47 -18.35
CA ARG A 88 -6.41 4.01 -16.96
C ARG A 88 -5.68 2.67 -16.91
N THR A 89 -5.28 2.26 -15.70
CA THR A 89 -4.80 0.90 -15.48
C THR A 89 -5.91 -0.10 -15.81
N LYS A 90 -5.57 -1.18 -16.49
CA LYS A 90 -6.51 -2.22 -16.90
C LYS A 90 -7.14 -2.87 -15.66
N ASP A 91 -6.30 -3.27 -14.74
CA ASP A 91 -6.72 -3.90 -13.49
C ASP A 91 -6.66 -2.90 -12.33
N LYS A 92 -7.39 -3.21 -11.26
CA LYS A 92 -7.28 -2.47 -10.01
C LYS A 92 -5.87 -2.60 -9.45
N MET A 93 -5.35 -1.48 -9.00
CA MET A 93 -4.05 -1.46 -8.35
C MET A 93 -4.13 -2.11 -6.96
N PRO A 94 -3.05 -2.77 -6.52
CA PRO A 94 -2.90 -3.13 -5.12
C PRO A 94 -3.03 -1.89 -4.24
N ILE A 95 -3.57 -2.06 -3.04
CA ILE A 95 -3.78 -0.92 -2.14
C ILE A 95 -2.44 -0.33 -1.74
N PHE A 96 -2.22 0.93 -2.12
CA PHE A 96 -1.06 1.68 -1.66
C PHE A 96 -1.17 2.03 -0.19
N LEU A 97 -0.06 1.96 0.53
CA LEU A 97 -0.02 2.47 1.88
C LEU A 97 -0.34 3.97 1.86
N GLN A 98 -1.34 4.36 2.66
CA GLN A 98 -1.76 5.76 2.75
C GLN A 98 -0.86 6.51 3.73
N GLY A 99 -0.05 7.42 3.22
CA GLY A 99 0.71 8.38 4.00
C GLY A 99 -0.12 9.60 4.42
N TYR A 100 0.55 10.60 5.00
CA TYR A 100 -0.10 11.84 5.43
C TYR A 100 -0.63 12.67 4.25
N TYR A 101 0.08 12.67 3.13
CA TYR A 101 -0.25 13.47 1.94
C TYR A 101 -0.94 12.67 0.82
N GLY A 102 -1.25 11.40 1.05
CA GLY A 102 -1.88 10.52 0.07
C GLY A 102 -1.20 9.17 -0.05
N PRO A 103 -1.44 8.44 -1.15
CA PRO A 103 -0.81 7.15 -1.37
C PRO A 103 0.71 7.30 -1.53
N LEU A 104 1.46 6.39 -0.92
CA LEU A 104 2.93 6.39 -0.97
C LEU A 104 3.43 5.82 -2.29
N ILE A 105 3.25 6.60 -3.34
CA ILE A 105 3.78 6.34 -4.67
C ILE A 105 5.09 7.13 -4.81
N ARG A 106 6.20 6.42 -5.04
CA ARG A 106 7.49 7.06 -5.24
C ARG A 106 7.62 7.65 -6.63
N THR A 107 7.36 6.81 -7.64
CA THR A 107 7.43 7.22 -9.03
C THR A 107 6.49 6.37 -9.90
N ILE A 108 5.91 7.01 -10.89
CA ILE A 108 5.27 6.35 -12.03
C ILE A 108 6.00 6.83 -13.27
N SER A 109 6.50 5.89 -14.05
CA SER A 109 7.34 6.21 -15.21
C SER A 109 6.97 5.35 -16.42
N SER A 110 7.56 5.70 -17.56
CA SER A 110 7.63 4.82 -18.71
C SER A 110 8.35 3.51 -18.33
N ILE A 111 8.13 2.44 -19.09
CA ILE A 111 8.75 1.12 -18.83
C ILE A 111 10.27 1.23 -18.79
N ASP A 112 10.86 2.06 -19.64
CA ASP A 112 12.30 2.32 -19.71
C ASP A 112 12.83 3.27 -18.62
N GLY A 113 11.93 3.87 -17.82
CA GLY A 113 12.29 4.81 -16.76
C GLY A 113 12.75 6.19 -17.23
N SER A 114 12.66 6.49 -18.55
CA SER A 114 13.17 7.75 -19.13
C SER A 114 12.29 8.95 -18.81
N GLU A 115 10.99 8.75 -18.64
CA GLU A 115 10.03 9.81 -18.38
C GLU A 115 9.19 9.49 -17.14
N GLU A 116 9.08 10.47 -16.24
CA GLU A 116 8.26 10.37 -15.03
C GLU A 116 6.96 11.15 -15.17
N LEU A 117 5.90 10.62 -14.56
CA LEU A 117 4.61 11.29 -14.49
C LEU A 117 4.45 12.01 -13.14
N GLN A 118 3.79 13.16 -13.19
CA GLN A 118 3.54 13.98 -12.01
C GLN A 118 2.15 13.73 -11.42
N PRO A 119 2.02 13.57 -10.10
CA PRO A 119 0.72 13.45 -9.46
C PRO A 119 -0.07 14.75 -9.59
N THR A 120 -1.35 14.64 -9.85
CA THR A 120 -2.26 15.78 -9.91
C THR A 120 -3.66 15.38 -9.44
N LEU A 121 -4.54 16.36 -9.28
CA LEU A 121 -5.97 16.11 -9.08
C LEU A 121 -6.72 16.41 -10.39
N PRO A 122 -7.83 15.73 -10.68
CA PRO A 122 -8.64 15.98 -11.89
C PRO A 122 -9.02 17.44 -12.06
N SER A 123 -9.41 18.12 -10.97
CA SER A 123 -9.78 19.53 -10.97
C SER A 123 -8.61 20.46 -11.30
N VAL A 124 -7.43 20.15 -10.78
CA VAL A 124 -6.21 20.93 -11.05
C VAL A 124 -5.79 20.74 -12.50
N TYR A 125 -5.82 19.50 -13.00
CA TYR A 125 -5.52 19.20 -14.40
C TYR A 125 -6.46 19.96 -15.35
N LEU A 126 -7.77 19.98 -15.05
CA LEU A 126 -8.76 20.76 -15.80
C LEU A 126 -8.42 22.25 -15.84
N GLY A 127 -7.98 22.81 -14.71
CA GLY A 127 -7.53 24.19 -14.65
C GLY A 127 -6.29 24.46 -15.51
N LEU A 128 -5.29 23.58 -15.39
CA LEU A 128 -4.06 23.63 -16.18
C LEU A 128 -4.32 23.53 -17.68
N SER A 129 -5.17 22.59 -18.10
CA SER A 129 -5.49 22.35 -19.53
C SER A 129 -6.15 23.55 -20.22
N LYS A 130 -6.80 24.44 -19.47
CA LYS A 130 -7.40 25.70 -19.98
C LYS A 130 -6.38 26.81 -20.15
N SER A 131 -5.18 26.70 -19.55
CA SER A 131 -4.14 27.71 -19.67
C SER A 131 -3.55 27.73 -21.08
N LYS A 132 -3.34 28.96 -21.61
CA LYS A 132 -2.73 29.13 -22.94
C LYS A 132 -1.31 28.58 -23.03
N ASN A 133 -0.60 28.55 -21.91
CA ASN A 133 0.78 28.06 -21.81
C ASN A 133 0.85 26.54 -21.64
N PHE A 134 -0.27 25.87 -21.33
CA PHE A 134 -0.28 24.44 -21.10
C PHE A 134 0.19 23.61 -22.30
N ARG A 135 -0.07 24.10 -23.52
CA ARG A 135 0.39 23.44 -24.76
C ARG A 135 1.92 23.29 -24.86
N PHE A 136 2.68 24.09 -24.12
CA PHE A 136 4.15 24.02 -24.08
C PHE A 136 4.66 23.13 -22.92
N ASN A 137 3.76 22.72 -22.04
CA ASN A 137 4.12 21.86 -20.94
C ASN A 137 4.21 20.41 -21.41
N LYS A 138 5.41 19.85 -21.35
CA LYS A 138 5.67 18.44 -21.69
C LYS A 138 5.44 17.48 -20.52
N ALA A 139 5.12 17.98 -19.32
CA ALA A 139 4.88 17.15 -18.17
C ALA A 139 3.64 16.28 -18.39
N LYS A 140 3.78 15.01 -18.08
CA LYS A 140 2.70 14.04 -18.09
C LYS A 140 2.16 13.89 -16.68
N TYR A 141 0.85 13.70 -16.56
CA TYR A 141 0.17 13.74 -15.29
C TYR A 141 -0.61 12.45 -15.04
N TYR A 142 -0.84 12.14 -13.76
CA TYR A 142 -1.72 11.08 -13.34
C TYR A 142 -2.50 11.46 -12.09
N TRP A 143 -3.60 10.74 -11.81
CA TRP A 143 -4.29 10.76 -10.52
C TRP A 143 -4.74 9.36 -10.14
N TYR A 144 -4.87 9.15 -8.85
CA TYR A 144 -5.34 7.91 -8.26
C TYR A 144 -6.77 8.09 -7.75
N LEU A 145 -7.69 7.26 -8.22
CA LEU A 145 -9.10 7.29 -7.84
C LEU A 145 -9.67 5.87 -7.91
N ASP A 146 -10.41 5.44 -6.88
CA ASP A 146 -11.11 4.16 -6.82
C ASP A 146 -10.25 2.94 -7.18
N ASP A 147 -9.02 2.92 -6.66
CA ASP A 147 -8.00 1.89 -6.90
C ASP A 147 -7.48 1.81 -8.34
N TYR A 148 -7.75 2.81 -9.16
CA TYR A 148 -7.20 2.95 -10.50
C TYR A 148 -6.31 4.18 -10.62
N LEU A 149 -5.34 4.09 -11.51
CA LEU A 149 -4.54 5.23 -11.94
C LEU A 149 -5.04 5.70 -13.31
N TYR A 150 -5.26 6.99 -13.43
CA TYR A 150 -5.78 7.63 -14.63
C TYR A 150 -4.74 8.56 -15.24
N PHE A 151 -4.62 8.53 -16.55
CA PHE A 151 -3.59 9.22 -17.33
C PHE A 151 -4.23 10.00 -18.47
N PRO A 152 -4.26 11.34 -18.38
CA PRO A 152 -4.74 12.16 -19.48
C PRO A 152 -3.66 12.31 -20.55
N ASN A 153 -4.03 12.18 -21.83
CA ASN A 153 -3.15 12.37 -22.99
C ASN A 153 -1.85 11.56 -22.94
N LEU A 154 -1.90 10.34 -22.40
CA LEU A 154 -0.78 9.43 -22.38
C LEU A 154 -0.87 8.49 -23.59
N GLU A 155 0.22 8.42 -24.37
CA GLU A 155 0.29 7.55 -25.55
C GLU A 155 0.77 6.12 -25.23
N TRP A 156 1.41 5.94 -24.04
CA TRP A 156 1.97 4.64 -23.63
C TRP A 156 0.87 3.60 -23.38
N ASP A 157 1.19 2.34 -23.70
CA ASP A 157 0.29 1.21 -23.46
C ASP A 157 0.57 0.51 -22.14
N ALA A 158 1.71 0.79 -21.53
CA ALA A 158 2.05 0.28 -20.21
C ALA A 158 2.99 1.26 -19.48
N ILE A 159 3.04 1.10 -18.15
CA ILE A 159 3.83 1.93 -17.24
C ILE A 159 4.52 1.06 -16.20
N ARG A 160 5.53 1.65 -15.57
CA ARG A 160 6.21 1.13 -14.38
C ARG A 160 5.82 1.95 -13.17
N ILE A 161 5.53 1.27 -12.06
CA ILE A 161 5.10 1.89 -10.81
C ILE A 161 6.03 1.43 -9.69
N GLU A 162 6.54 2.38 -8.92
CA GLU A 162 7.31 2.13 -7.72
C GLU A 162 6.65 2.79 -6.52
N GLY A 163 6.37 2.03 -5.47
CA GLY A 163 5.67 2.54 -4.29
C GLY A 163 5.70 1.57 -3.12
N ILE A 164 4.97 1.94 -2.08
CA ILE A 164 4.78 1.11 -0.90
C ILE A 164 3.34 0.65 -0.88
N PHE A 165 3.16 -0.67 -0.88
CA PHE A 165 1.85 -1.29 -0.87
C PHE A 165 1.53 -1.83 0.53
N GLU A 166 0.24 -1.93 0.85
CA GLU A 166 -0.20 -2.49 2.13
C GLU A 166 0.06 -4.00 2.23
N GLU A 167 -0.02 -4.69 1.09
CA GLU A 167 0.26 -6.11 0.96
C GLU A 167 1.42 -6.32 -0.03
N ASP A 168 2.06 -7.48 0.01
CA ASP A 168 3.09 -7.84 -0.95
C ASP A 168 2.49 -8.00 -2.35
N ILE A 169 3.09 -7.30 -3.32
CA ILE A 169 2.63 -7.29 -4.71
C ILE A 169 3.08 -8.54 -5.50
N SER A 170 3.84 -9.44 -4.91
CA SER A 170 4.26 -10.69 -5.58
C SER A 170 3.06 -11.50 -6.10
N MET A 171 1.90 -11.38 -5.45
CA MET A 171 0.65 -11.98 -5.92
C MET A 171 0.13 -11.39 -7.23
N TYR A 172 0.49 -10.16 -7.57
CA TYR A 172 0.06 -9.48 -8.79
C TYR A 172 1.06 -9.64 -9.95
N THR A 173 2.30 -9.99 -9.63
CA THR A 173 3.38 -10.18 -10.60
C THR A 173 3.62 -11.64 -10.97
N CYS A 174 3.10 -12.57 -10.19
CA CYS A 174 3.27 -14.00 -10.42
C CYS A 174 2.24 -14.54 -11.43
N ALA A 175 2.70 -15.51 -12.24
CA ALA A 175 1.80 -16.25 -13.11
C ALA A 175 0.66 -16.91 -12.30
N PRO A 176 -0.56 -17.05 -12.88
CA PRO A 176 -1.77 -17.49 -12.16
C PRO A 176 -1.68 -18.88 -11.52
N ASP A 177 -0.63 -19.66 -11.81
CA ASP A 177 -0.44 -21.02 -11.29
C ASP A 177 0.38 -21.11 -9.99
N SER A 178 0.93 -20.02 -9.48
CA SER A 178 1.67 -20.03 -8.22
C SER A 178 0.74 -19.74 -7.04
N CYS A 179 0.22 -20.78 -6.39
CA CYS A 179 -0.54 -20.67 -5.15
C CYS A 179 0.40 -20.27 -3.98
N ILE A 180 0.83 -19.03 -3.93
CA ILE A 180 1.58 -18.51 -2.78
C ILE A 180 0.60 -18.32 -1.63
N GLN A 181 0.81 -19.04 -0.53
CA GLN A 181 0.00 -18.84 0.66
C GLN A 181 0.34 -17.49 1.30
N LYS A 182 -0.67 -16.78 1.84
CA LYS A 182 -0.45 -15.47 2.52
C LYS A 182 0.60 -15.52 3.64
N ILE A 183 0.84 -16.70 4.22
CA ILE A 183 1.82 -16.94 5.29
C ILE A 183 3.25 -16.83 4.75
N ASP A 184 3.47 -17.21 3.50
CA ASP A 184 4.80 -17.23 2.85
C ASP A 184 5.17 -15.89 2.23
N LEU A 185 4.26 -14.93 2.24
CA LEU A 185 4.53 -13.60 1.72
C LEU A 185 5.58 -12.88 2.56
N LEU A 186 6.49 -12.20 1.88
CA LEU A 186 7.49 -11.36 2.53
C LEU A 186 6.79 -10.18 3.23
N PHE A 187 7.22 -9.90 4.44
CA PHE A 187 6.65 -8.81 5.20
C PHE A 187 7.32 -7.49 4.83
N ASN A 188 6.54 -6.56 4.30
CA ASN A 188 7.05 -5.30 3.75
C ASN A 188 7.19 -4.21 4.81
N VAL A 189 7.95 -4.50 5.87
CA VAL A 189 8.28 -3.56 6.94
C VAL A 189 9.80 -3.50 7.11
N PRO A 190 10.39 -2.33 7.37
CA PRO A 190 11.83 -2.22 7.65
C PRO A 190 12.25 -3.06 8.86
N ASP A 191 13.38 -3.75 8.74
CA ASP A 191 13.88 -4.68 9.78
C ASP A 191 14.02 -4.02 11.17
N TYR A 192 14.41 -2.74 11.21
CA TYR A 192 14.58 -2.03 12.48
C TYR A 192 13.27 -1.79 13.25
N LEU A 193 12.12 -1.92 12.58
CA LEU A 193 10.80 -1.79 13.21
C LEU A 193 10.26 -3.12 13.76
N PHE A 194 10.86 -4.27 13.42
CA PHE A 194 10.33 -5.56 13.86
C PHE A 194 10.24 -5.70 15.38
N GLY A 195 11.27 -5.27 16.10
CA GLY A 195 11.25 -5.36 17.57
C GLY A 195 10.12 -4.54 18.19
N GLU A 196 9.88 -3.33 17.67
CA GLU A 196 8.79 -2.47 18.13
C GLU A 196 7.41 -3.04 17.73
N LEU A 197 7.32 -3.60 16.52
CA LEU A 197 6.12 -4.25 16.04
C LEU A 197 5.74 -5.45 16.91
N GLU A 198 6.69 -6.35 17.17
CA GLU A 198 6.44 -7.53 18.03
C GLU A 198 6.02 -7.12 19.44
N ALA A 199 6.69 -6.13 20.03
CA ALA A 199 6.33 -5.62 21.35
C ALA A 199 4.90 -5.02 21.40
N ALA A 200 4.52 -4.26 20.36
CA ALA A 200 3.20 -3.65 20.27
C ALA A 200 2.10 -4.72 20.11
N VAL A 201 2.33 -5.71 19.25
CA VAL A 201 1.41 -6.83 19.01
C VAL A 201 1.23 -7.66 20.28
N LEU A 202 2.31 -8.01 20.97
CA LEU A 202 2.26 -8.74 22.23
C LEU A 202 1.50 -7.97 23.29
N LYS A 203 1.72 -6.67 23.41
CA LYS A 203 1.00 -5.81 24.36
C LYS A 203 -0.51 -5.86 24.12
N ASP A 204 -0.96 -5.72 22.85
CA ASP A 204 -2.37 -5.79 22.51
C ASP A 204 -2.97 -7.17 22.81
N ILE A 205 -2.25 -8.26 22.47
CA ILE A 205 -2.69 -9.62 22.74
C ILE A 205 -2.81 -9.86 24.26
N ILE A 206 -1.81 -9.48 25.04
CA ILE A 206 -1.83 -9.63 26.50
C ILE A 206 -3.00 -8.83 27.10
N ALA A 207 -3.23 -7.61 26.62
CA ALA A 207 -4.34 -6.78 27.07
C ALA A 207 -5.71 -7.41 26.77
N MET A 208 -5.88 -8.10 25.64
CA MET A 208 -7.12 -8.82 25.30
C MET A 208 -7.40 -10.00 26.25
N TYR A 209 -6.36 -10.58 26.83
CA TYR A 209 -6.49 -11.71 27.77
C TYR A 209 -6.46 -11.30 29.25
N GLN A 210 -6.17 -10.05 29.55
CA GLN A 210 -6.38 -9.50 30.89
C GLN A 210 -7.87 -9.24 31.06
N ILE A 211 -8.61 -10.28 31.46
CA ILE A 211 -9.97 -10.12 31.95
C ILE A 211 -9.85 -9.25 33.22
N PRO A 212 -10.56 -8.11 33.32
CA PRO A 212 -10.64 -7.39 34.58
C PRO A 212 -11.08 -8.37 35.62
N SER A 213 -10.29 -8.56 36.65
CA SER A 213 -10.75 -9.31 37.83
C SER A 213 -12.01 -8.61 38.31
N ASP A 214 -13.13 -9.31 38.30
CA ASP A 214 -14.39 -8.82 38.79
C ASP A 214 -14.19 -8.57 40.29
N ALA A 215 -13.77 -7.38 40.63
CA ALA A 215 -13.46 -6.95 41.98
C ALA A 215 -14.72 -6.33 42.63
N SER A 216 -15.89 -6.84 42.29
CA SER A 216 -17.07 -6.59 43.11
C SER A 216 -17.15 -7.69 44.18
N PRO A 217 -16.76 -7.43 45.45
CA PRO A 217 -17.13 -8.32 46.50
C PRO A 217 -18.65 -8.26 46.59
N ASP A 218 -19.33 -9.38 46.32
CA ASP A 218 -20.70 -9.56 46.67
C ASP A 218 -20.84 -9.22 48.17
N LYS A 219 -21.39 -8.05 48.44
CA LYS A 219 -21.83 -7.71 49.78
C LYS A 219 -23.07 -8.52 50.04
N GLN A 220 -22.89 -9.63 50.71
CA GLN A 220 -23.95 -10.29 51.47
C GLN A 220 -24.44 -9.39 52.60
#